data_3d33f11597a06688e0b066292748ab8d
#
_entry.id   3d33f11597a06688e0b066292748ab8d
#
_cell.length_a   1.000
_cell.length_b   1.000
_cell.length_c   1.000
_cell.angle_alpha   90.00
_cell.angle_beta   90.00
_cell.angle_gamma   90.00
#
_symmetry.space_group_name_H-M   'P 1'
#
loop_
_entity.id
_entity.type
_entity.pdbx_description
1 polymer ?
#
loop_
_entity_poly.entity_id
_entity_poly.type
_entity_poly.pdbx_seq_one_letter_code
_entity_poly.pdbx_strand_id
1 'polypeptide(L)'
;MDFMNVTKALTARGFKVSSFETAKEAAEYLNTQIDGATVGFGGSITLEELGLYALLSGHNTVFSHWHLPEGGDAAALRAQAATSEHYLLSANGIAETGEIINIDGAGNR
;
A
#
# COMPACT_ATOMS: atom_id res chain seq x y z
N MET A 1 -16.32 -9.53 -9.33
CA MET A 1 -15.13 -10.07 -10.02
C MET A 1 -14.65 -11.32 -9.31
N ASP A 2 -14.32 -12.33 -10.06
CA ASP A 2 -13.74 -13.56 -9.51
C ASP A 2 -12.21 -13.43 -9.48
N PHE A 3 -11.64 -13.48 -8.29
CA PHE A 3 -10.19 -13.38 -8.10
C PHE A 3 -9.48 -14.73 -8.01
N MET A 4 -10.18 -15.82 -8.29
CA MET A 4 -9.63 -17.17 -8.12
C MET A 4 -8.35 -17.39 -8.95
N ASN A 5 -8.38 -17.05 -10.24
CA ASN A 5 -7.23 -17.24 -11.13
C ASN A 5 -6.06 -16.33 -10.75
N VAL A 6 -6.35 -15.07 -10.45
CA VAL A 6 -5.34 -14.11 -10.01
C VAL A 6 -4.69 -14.56 -8.69
N THR A 7 -5.49 -15.03 -7.74
CA THR A 7 -5.00 -15.53 -6.44
C THR A 7 -4.06 -16.72 -6.64
N LYS A 8 -4.42 -17.67 -7.48
CA LYS A 8 -3.56 -18.82 -7.79
C LYS A 8 -2.24 -18.39 -8.43
N ALA A 9 -2.31 -17.49 -9.40
CA ALA A 9 -1.13 -17.02 -10.13
C ALA A 9 -0.17 -16.25 -9.20
N LEU A 10 -0.68 -15.35 -8.38
CA LEU A 10 0.14 -14.61 -7.42
C LEU A 10 0.73 -15.52 -6.35
N THR A 11 -0.05 -16.45 -5.83
CA THR A 11 0.43 -17.42 -4.83
C THR A 11 1.57 -18.26 -5.41
N ALA A 12 1.44 -18.70 -6.66
CA ALA A 12 2.48 -19.47 -7.34
C ALA A 12 3.78 -18.68 -7.53
N ARG A 13 3.68 -17.34 -7.59
CA ARG A 13 4.84 -16.44 -7.69
C ARG A 13 5.42 -16.05 -6.32
N GLY A 14 4.91 -16.60 -5.23
CA GLY A 14 5.42 -16.37 -3.88
C GLY A 14 4.74 -15.25 -3.10
N PHE A 15 3.68 -14.66 -3.62
CA PHE A 15 2.90 -13.65 -2.91
C PHE A 15 1.96 -14.29 -1.89
N LYS A 16 1.84 -13.64 -0.74
CA LYS A 16 0.78 -13.95 0.21
C LYS A 16 -0.44 -13.12 -0.18
N VAL A 17 -1.53 -13.78 -0.55
CA VAL A 17 -2.71 -13.11 -1.10
C VAL A 17 -3.86 -13.16 -0.11
N SER A 18 -4.50 -12.01 0.11
CA SER A 18 -5.74 -11.89 0.86
C SER A 18 -6.73 -11.10 0.02
N SER A 19 -7.99 -11.51 0.03
CA SER A 19 -9.04 -10.81 -0.70
C SER A 19 -10.22 -10.52 0.22
N PHE A 20 -10.88 -9.40 -0.01
CA PHE A 20 -11.98 -8.91 0.82
C PHE A 20 -13.11 -8.43 -0.06
N GLU A 21 -14.34 -8.56 0.43
CA GLU A 21 -15.51 -8.09 -0.31
C GLU A 21 -15.69 -6.58 -0.25
N THR A 22 -15.21 -5.95 0.84
CA THR A 22 -15.33 -4.51 1.03
C THR A 22 -13.99 -3.85 1.33
N ALA A 23 -13.89 -2.58 0.98
CA ALA A 23 -12.72 -1.76 1.30
C ALA A 23 -12.50 -1.65 2.81
N LYS A 24 -13.58 -1.57 3.58
CA LYS A 24 -13.53 -1.50 5.04
C LYS A 24 -12.86 -2.74 5.65
N GLU A 25 -13.22 -3.92 5.16
CA GLU A 25 -12.61 -5.18 5.63
C GLU A 25 -11.11 -5.21 5.34
N ALA A 26 -10.71 -4.76 4.15
CA ALA A 26 -9.29 -4.69 3.78
C ALA A 26 -8.52 -3.72 4.69
N ALA A 27 -9.10 -2.54 4.96
CA ALA A 27 -8.48 -1.54 5.82
C ALA A 27 -8.34 -2.05 7.26
N GLU A 28 -9.36 -2.69 7.80
CA GLU A 28 -9.34 -3.28 9.14
C GLU A 28 -8.29 -4.38 9.24
N TYR A 29 -8.17 -5.22 8.23
CA TYR A 29 -7.15 -6.27 8.18
C TYR A 29 -5.74 -5.66 8.25
N LEU A 30 -5.45 -4.68 7.40
CA LEU A 30 -4.15 -4.01 7.40
C LEU A 30 -3.88 -3.32 8.74
N ASN A 31 -4.88 -2.68 9.31
CA ASN A 31 -4.74 -2.00 10.59
C ASN A 31 -4.40 -2.96 11.75
N THR A 32 -4.86 -4.20 11.67
CA THR A 32 -4.52 -5.22 12.68
C THR A 32 -3.18 -5.89 12.43
N GLN A 33 -2.77 -6.03 11.16
CA GLN A 33 -1.53 -6.71 10.80
C GLN A 33 -0.28 -5.83 10.95
N ILE A 34 -0.44 -4.52 10.86
CA ILE A 34 0.68 -3.57 10.90
C ILE A 34 0.60 -2.78 12.19
N ASP A 35 1.51 -3.03 13.12
CA ASP A 35 1.53 -2.39 14.45
C ASP A 35 2.96 -2.17 14.92
N GLY A 36 3.21 -1.00 15.51
CA GLY A 36 4.51 -0.65 16.06
C GLY A 36 5.64 -0.63 15.04
N ALA A 37 5.34 -0.32 13.79
CA ALA A 37 6.27 -0.40 12.68
C ALA A 37 6.45 0.93 11.96
N THR A 38 7.41 0.98 11.03
CA THR A 38 7.52 2.07 10.05
C THR A 38 6.79 1.67 8.79
N VAL A 39 6.00 2.59 8.25
CA VAL A 39 5.14 2.34 7.09
C VAL A 39 5.32 3.46 6.07
N GLY A 40 5.69 3.10 4.86
CA GLY A 40 5.79 4.03 3.74
C GLY A 40 4.59 3.89 2.81
N PHE A 41 4.16 5.01 2.23
CA PHE A 41 3.07 5.05 1.25
C PHE A 41 3.61 5.52 -0.09
N GLY A 42 3.36 4.73 -1.13
CA GLY A 42 3.60 5.16 -2.50
C GLY A 42 2.34 5.77 -3.08
N GLY A 43 2.17 7.05 -3.04
CA GLY A 43 1.00 7.84 -3.46
C GLY A 43 -0.11 7.08 -4.20
N SER A 44 -1.25 6.93 -3.58
CA SER A 44 -2.36 6.12 -4.09
C SER A 44 -3.70 6.66 -3.63
N ILE A 45 -4.57 6.93 -4.57
CA ILE A 45 -5.95 7.35 -4.28
C ILE A 45 -6.69 6.26 -3.53
N THR A 46 -6.45 4.99 -3.88
CA THR A 46 -7.07 3.85 -3.19
C THR A 46 -6.71 3.83 -1.71
N LEU A 47 -5.44 4.04 -1.38
CA LEU A 47 -5.01 4.08 0.02
C LEU A 47 -5.62 5.26 0.78
N GLU A 48 -5.80 6.40 0.11
CA GLU A 48 -6.49 7.56 0.69
C GLU A 48 -7.97 7.27 0.95
N GLU A 49 -8.65 6.66 -0.01
CA GLU A 49 -10.06 6.27 0.13
C GLU A 49 -10.28 5.25 1.26
N LEU A 50 -9.31 4.38 1.51
CA LEU A 50 -9.33 3.43 2.61
C LEU A 50 -9.11 4.10 3.97
N GLY A 51 -8.64 5.35 4.01
CA GLY A 51 -8.33 6.06 5.25
C GLY A 51 -7.14 5.47 6.00
N LEU A 52 -6.25 4.77 5.32
CA LEU A 52 -5.15 4.03 5.94
C LEU A 52 -4.11 4.91 6.61
N TYR A 53 -3.86 6.12 6.07
CA TYR A 53 -2.89 7.02 6.70
C TYR A 53 -3.31 7.32 8.15
N ALA A 54 -4.54 7.73 8.37
CA ALA A 54 -5.05 8.05 9.69
C ALA A 54 -5.10 6.82 10.61
N LEU A 55 -5.58 5.69 10.09
CA LEU A 55 -5.67 4.45 10.86
C LEU A 55 -4.31 3.97 11.34
N LEU A 56 -3.35 3.86 10.44
CA LEU A 56 -2.02 3.33 10.75
C LEU A 56 -1.18 4.31 11.56
N SER A 57 -1.34 5.62 11.35
CA SER A 57 -0.61 6.65 12.10
C SER A 57 -0.92 6.62 13.59
N GLY A 58 -2.04 6.04 14.00
CA GLY A 58 -2.43 5.91 15.41
C GLY A 58 -1.50 4.99 16.21
N HIS A 59 -0.83 4.04 15.55
CA HIS A 59 0.03 3.05 16.24
C HIS A 59 1.28 2.65 15.45
N ASN A 60 1.61 3.42 14.41
CA ASN A 60 2.82 3.22 13.60
C ASN A 60 3.44 4.58 13.24
N THR A 61 4.69 4.56 12.79
CA THR A 61 5.32 5.73 12.18
C THR A 61 5.11 5.66 10.67
N VAL A 62 4.33 6.59 10.13
CA VAL A 62 3.91 6.56 8.72
C VAL A 62 4.55 7.69 7.93
N PHE A 63 5.11 7.35 6.77
CA PHE A 63 5.72 8.30 5.84
C PHE A 63 4.92 8.33 4.54
N SER A 64 4.27 9.47 4.27
CA SER A 64 3.50 9.68 3.04
C SER A 64 3.74 11.08 2.50
N HIS A 65 4.24 11.19 1.27
CA HIS A 65 4.48 12.49 0.65
C HIS A 65 3.17 13.24 0.30
N TRP A 66 2.03 12.57 0.35
CA TRP A 66 0.71 13.20 0.21
C TRP A 66 0.24 13.86 1.52
N HIS A 67 0.90 13.56 2.62
CA HIS A 67 0.65 14.16 3.94
C HIS A 67 1.90 14.87 4.44
N LEU A 68 2.50 15.67 3.53
CA LEU A 68 3.73 16.40 3.81
C LEU A 68 3.46 17.51 4.82
N PRO A 69 4.20 17.57 5.94
CA PRO A 69 4.09 18.69 6.89
C PRO A 69 4.50 19.99 6.25
N GLU A 70 3.97 21.11 6.77
CA GLU A 70 4.38 22.44 6.33
C GLU A 70 5.91 22.61 6.48
N GLY A 71 6.57 23.07 5.41
CA GLY A 71 8.02 23.18 5.38
C GLY A 71 8.76 21.87 5.21
N GLY A 72 8.06 20.75 5.00
CA GLY A 72 8.68 19.46 4.81
C GLY A 72 9.28 19.27 3.43
N ASP A 73 10.14 18.25 3.31
CA ASP A 73 10.83 17.88 2.07
C ASP A 73 10.23 16.57 1.53
N ALA A 74 9.55 16.67 0.38
CA ALA A 74 8.90 15.52 -0.26
C ALA A 74 9.90 14.43 -0.67
N ALA A 75 11.09 14.83 -1.15
CA ALA A 75 12.12 13.87 -1.55
C ALA A 75 12.67 13.09 -0.35
N ALA A 76 12.90 13.78 0.77
CA ALA A 76 13.33 13.13 2.01
C ALA A 76 12.26 12.16 2.53
N LEU A 77 11.00 12.57 2.47
CA LEU A 77 9.89 11.75 2.93
C LEU A 77 9.72 10.49 2.08
N ARG A 78 9.87 10.60 0.75
CA ARG A 78 9.86 9.44 -0.15
C ARG A 78 11.02 8.48 0.17
N ALA A 79 12.19 9.00 0.49
CA ALA A 79 13.35 8.18 0.85
C ALA A 79 13.09 7.42 2.15
N GLN A 80 12.50 8.06 3.15
CA GLN A 80 12.09 7.41 4.40
C GLN A 80 11.03 6.35 4.18
N ALA A 81 10.04 6.63 3.32
CA ALA A 81 9.01 5.67 2.95
C ALA A 81 9.61 4.43 2.30
N ALA A 82 10.54 4.61 1.37
CA ALA A 82 11.18 3.52 0.62
C ALA A 82 11.98 2.56 1.51
N THR A 83 12.46 3.02 2.67
CA THR A 83 13.25 2.21 3.60
C THR A 83 12.46 1.73 4.80
N SER A 84 11.15 1.93 4.81
CA SER A 84 10.26 1.48 5.88
C SER A 84 10.12 -0.04 5.90
N GLU A 85 9.70 -0.58 7.04
CA GLU A 85 9.44 -2.02 7.21
C GLU A 85 8.31 -2.50 6.31
N HIS A 86 7.29 -1.67 6.11
CA HIS A 86 6.17 -1.93 5.21
C HIS A 86 6.04 -0.80 4.21
N TYR A 87 5.81 -1.14 2.96
CA TYR A 87 5.57 -0.16 1.91
C TYR A 87 4.24 -0.47 1.22
N LEU A 88 3.29 0.43 1.37
CA LEU A 88 1.94 0.26 0.81
C LEU A 88 1.80 1.04 -0.48
N LEU A 89 1.28 0.37 -1.48
CA LEU A 89 1.03 0.96 -2.80
C LEU A 89 -0.17 0.25 -3.44
N SER A 90 -0.67 0.83 -4.51
CA SER A 90 -1.66 0.16 -5.35
C SER A 90 -1.07 -0.16 -6.72
N ALA A 91 -1.69 -1.09 -7.42
CA ALA A 91 -1.32 -1.42 -8.79
C ALA A 91 -2.30 -0.76 -9.76
N ASN A 92 -1.80 -0.32 -10.92
CA ASN A 92 -2.65 0.18 -11.98
C ASN A 92 -3.38 -0.94 -12.72
N GLY A 93 -2.78 -2.11 -12.79
CA GLY A 93 -3.40 -3.29 -13.38
C GLY A 93 -2.79 -4.58 -12.88
N ILE A 94 -3.59 -5.63 -12.89
CA ILE A 94 -3.15 -6.99 -12.55
C ILE A 94 -3.71 -7.93 -13.61
N ALA A 95 -2.85 -8.72 -14.24
CA ALA A 95 -3.28 -9.74 -15.18
C ALA A 95 -3.70 -11.02 -14.45
N GLU A 96 -4.58 -11.80 -15.04
CA GLU A 96 -4.99 -13.10 -14.45
C GLU A 96 -3.81 -14.06 -14.28
N THR A 97 -2.76 -13.87 -15.06
CA THR A 97 -1.52 -14.67 -15.00
C THR A 97 -0.53 -14.16 -13.96
N GLY A 98 -0.87 -13.10 -13.21
CA GLY A 98 -0.13 -12.62 -12.04
C GLY A 98 0.85 -11.49 -12.30
N GLU A 99 0.89 -10.92 -13.51
CA GLU A 99 1.71 -9.74 -13.80
C GLU A 99 1.08 -8.50 -13.14
N ILE A 100 1.89 -7.71 -12.46
CA ILE A 100 1.48 -6.46 -11.83
C ILE A 100 2.05 -5.31 -12.64
N ILE A 101 1.20 -4.37 -13.03
CA ILE A 101 1.56 -3.23 -13.87
C ILE A 101 1.40 -1.95 -13.08
N ASN A 102 2.46 -1.15 -13.03
CA ASN A 102 2.44 0.17 -12.43
C ASN A 102 2.96 1.22 -13.41
N ILE A 103 2.25 2.34 -13.48
CA ILE A 103 2.66 3.51 -14.26
C ILE A 103 2.54 4.70 -13.32
N ASP A 104 3.65 5.32 -12.95
CA ASP A 104 3.65 6.46 -12.04
C ASP A 104 4.70 7.50 -12.43
N GLY A 105 4.52 8.72 -11.93
CA GLY A 105 5.38 9.84 -12.30
C GLY A 105 6.71 9.89 -11.56
N ALA A 106 6.80 9.27 -10.39
CA ALA A 106 8.00 9.32 -9.53
C ALA A 106 8.78 7.99 -9.50
N GLY A 107 8.23 6.93 -10.08
CA GLY A 107 8.86 5.60 -10.07
C GLY A 107 8.97 4.98 -8.69
N ASN A 108 8.08 5.33 -7.76
CA ASN A 108 8.15 4.88 -6.37
C ASN A 108 7.17 3.76 -6.01
N ARG A 109 6.47 3.21 -7.00
CA ARG A 109 5.59 2.05 -6.82
C ARG A 109 6.29 0.72 -7.06
#